data_2c8201415f2287ef6bd6d3606363fcec
#
_entry.id   2c8201415f2287ef6bd6d3606363fcec
#
_cell.length_a   1.000
_cell.length_b   1.000
_cell.length_c   1.000
_cell.angle_alpha   90.00
_cell.angle_beta   90.00
_cell.angle_gamma   90.00
#
_symmetry.space_group_name_H-M   'P 1'
#
loop_
_entity.id
_entity.type
_entity.pdbx_description
1 polymer ?
#
loop_
_entity_poly.entity_id
_entity_poly.type
_entity_poly.pdbx_seq_one_letter_code
_entity_poly.pdbx_strand_id
1 'polypeptide(L)'
;MKLSLKLRLTLLFLVLSLTAWFAASLVAWQQTTHKLDKLFDTQQMLFAKRLLTMELDELHAPARMREVPKKAKHGHLDDDALAFAIYASDGTMILNDGENGLDIPYHYRRDGFDDGRLQDDNDEWRFLWLTSPDGKYRVVVGQEWEYRQDMALDVVSSQLTPWLVALPVMLLLLIVLLSRELKPLKKLAQTLRARSPDATDALPTQGVPAEVRPLLDSLNHLFARTQEMMTRERRFTSDAAHELRSPLAALKVQTDVAQLSQDDPQAQEKALTQLHAGIDRASRLVDQLLTLSRLDSLDSLDGVEQIAMADLLQ
;
A
#
# COMPACT_ATOMS: atom_id res chain seq x y z
N MET A 1 3.27 20.48 2.99
CA MET A 1 3.48 19.91 1.64
C MET A 1 2.60 18.67 1.48
N LYS A 2 1.68 18.63 0.50
CA LYS A 2 0.86 17.46 0.25
C LYS A 2 1.72 16.43 -0.51
N LEU A 3 2.01 15.29 0.11
CA LEU A 3 2.73 14.17 -0.49
C LEU A 3 2.01 13.69 -1.76
N SER A 4 2.75 13.36 -2.81
CA SER A 4 2.17 12.79 -4.02
C SER A 4 1.48 11.45 -3.70
N LEU A 5 0.42 11.10 -4.44
CA LEU A 5 -0.31 9.83 -4.27
C LEU A 5 0.65 8.64 -4.35
N LYS A 6 1.59 8.68 -5.29
CA LYS A 6 2.63 7.65 -5.44
C LYS A 6 3.45 7.48 -4.16
N LEU A 7 3.94 8.59 -3.57
CA LEU A 7 4.75 8.54 -2.36
C LEU A 7 3.94 8.04 -1.16
N ARG A 8 2.67 8.43 -1.06
CA ARG A 8 1.78 7.97 0.00
C ARG A 8 1.54 6.46 -0.07
N LEU A 9 1.28 5.94 -1.27
CA LEU A 9 1.06 4.51 -1.49
C LEU A 9 2.34 3.69 -1.22
N THR A 10 3.51 4.17 -1.67
CA THR A 10 4.79 3.49 -1.39
C THR A 10 5.13 3.49 0.09
N LEU A 11 4.91 4.59 0.82
CA LEU A 11 5.11 4.65 2.27
C LEU A 11 4.15 3.73 3.01
N LEU A 12 2.88 3.70 2.62
CA LEU A 12 1.88 2.83 3.23
C LEU A 12 2.24 1.35 3.05
N PHE A 13 2.67 0.98 1.84
CA PHE A 13 3.14 -0.36 1.55
C PHE A 13 4.40 -0.71 2.34
N LEU A 14 5.37 0.22 2.44
CA LEU A 14 6.59 0.02 3.21
C LEU A 14 6.27 -0.23 4.69
N VAL A 15 5.44 0.60 5.30
CA VAL A 15 5.03 0.44 6.71
C VAL A 15 4.32 -0.90 6.90
N LEU A 16 3.37 -1.25 6.02
CA LEU A 16 2.65 -2.52 6.11
C LEU A 16 3.59 -3.72 5.98
N SER A 17 4.53 -3.65 5.03
CA SER A 17 5.51 -4.73 4.82
C SER A 17 6.46 -4.88 6.01
N LEU A 18 6.95 -3.78 6.58
CA LEU A 18 7.82 -3.80 7.75
C LEU A 18 7.09 -4.31 8.99
N THR A 19 5.84 -3.91 9.22
CA THR A 19 5.06 -4.40 10.36
C THR A 19 4.75 -5.89 10.23
N ALA A 20 4.38 -6.34 9.03
CA ALA A 20 4.15 -7.77 8.76
C ALA A 20 5.43 -8.58 8.94
N TRP A 21 6.57 -8.09 8.44
CA TRP A 21 7.86 -8.74 8.59
C TRP A 21 8.29 -8.82 10.06
N PHE A 22 8.14 -7.73 10.82
CA PHE A 22 8.45 -7.71 12.25
C PHE A 22 7.58 -8.69 13.04
N ALA A 23 6.28 -8.73 12.77
CA ALA A 23 5.37 -9.67 13.41
C ALA A 23 5.74 -11.12 13.07
N ALA A 24 6.04 -11.41 11.80
CA ALA A 24 6.49 -12.73 11.37
C ALA A 24 7.81 -13.15 12.03
N SER A 25 8.76 -12.21 12.16
CA SER A 25 10.05 -12.45 12.83
C SER A 25 9.87 -12.77 14.31
N LEU A 26 8.98 -12.07 15.00
CA LEU A 26 8.68 -12.32 16.41
C LEU A 26 8.06 -13.70 16.61
N VAL A 27 7.12 -14.08 15.76
CA VAL A 27 6.49 -15.42 15.79
C VAL A 27 7.52 -16.51 15.47
N ALA A 28 8.37 -16.29 14.45
CA ALA A 28 9.44 -17.22 14.09
C ALA A 28 10.42 -17.43 15.25
N TRP A 29 10.84 -16.35 15.90
CA TRP A 29 11.69 -16.41 17.08
C TRP A 29 11.09 -17.27 18.18
N GLN A 30 9.86 -16.96 18.63
CA GLN A 30 9.19 -17.71 19.69
C GLN A 30 8.99 -19.20 19.35
N GLN A 31 8.63 -19.49 18.11
CA GLN A 31 8.44 -20.88 17.69
C GLN A 31 9.76 -21.64 17.58
N THR A 32 10.82 -20.99 17.10
CA THR A 32 12.12 -21.63 16.91
C THR A 32 12.77 -21.93 18.26
N THR A 33 12.81 -20.96 19.18
CA THR A 33 13.37 -21.16 20.51
C THR A 33 12.65 -22.30 21.24
N HIS A 34 11.31 -22.28 21.26
CA HIS A 34 10.55 -23.35 21.93
C HIS A 34 10.76 -24.74 21.31
N LYS A 35 10.88 -24.83 19.99
CA LYS A 35 11.14 -26.11 19.31
C LYS A 35 12.55 -26.60 19.56
N LEU A 36 13.54 -25.71 19.53
CA LEU A 36 14.93 -26.03 19.79
C LEU A 36 15.13 -26.50 21.24
N ASP A 37 14.56 -25.80 22.21
CA ASP A 37 14.63 -26.22 23.63
C ASP A 37 14.09 -27.63 23.80
N LYS A 38 12.93 -27.92 23.25
CA LYS A 38 12.35 -29.27 23.32
C LYS A 38 13.22 -30.33 22.63
N LEU A 39 13.86 -29.96 21.52
CA LEU A 39 14.74 -30.85 20.76
C LEU A 39 16.01 -31.16 21.58
N PHE A 40 16.65 -30.13 22.14
CA PHE A 40 17.82 -30.27 22.98
C PHE A 40 17.52 -31.05 24.28
N ASP A 41 16.43 -30.76 24.95
CA ASP A 41 16.00 -31.52 26.12
C ASP A 41 15.78 -33.02 25.78
N THR A 42 15.22 -33.30 24.60
CA THR A 42 15.05 -34.67 24.13
C THR A 42 16.39 -35.33 23.83
N GLN A 43 17.34 -34.63 23.23
CA GLN A 43 18.69 -35.13 22.98
C GLN A 43 19.44 -35.43 24.28
N GLN A 44 19.41 -34.50 25.26
CA GLN A 44 20.00 -34.73 26.58
C GLN A 44 19.40 -35.97 27.27
N MET A 45 18.06 -36.13 27.19
CA MET A 45 17.40 -37.29 27.79
C MET A 45 17.81 -38.60 27.13
N LEU A 46 17.90 -38.63 25.78
CA LEU A 46 18.33 -39.79 25.03
C LEU A 46 19.80 -40.16 25.36
N PHE A 47 20.66 -39.13 25.44
CA PHE A 47 22.06 -39.31 25.75
C PHE A 47 22.26 -39.82 27.21
N ALA A 48 21.60 -39.20 28.18
CA ALA A 48 21.63 -39.64 29.55
C ALA A 48 21.13 -41.08 29.74
N LYS A 49 20.03 -41.46 29.03
CA LYS A 49 19.54 -42.86 29.04
C LYS A 49 20.56 -43.84 28.44
N ARG A 50 21.28 -43.49 27.41
CA ARG A 50 22.35 -44.33 26.84
C ARG A 50 23.48 -44.50 27.83
N LEU A 51 23.90 -43.46 28.52
CA LEU A 51 24.92 -43.54 29.57
C LEU A 51 24.50 -44.47 30.71
N LEU A 52 23.23 -44.45 31.10
CA LEU A 52 22.68 -45.36 32.11
C LEU A 52 22.65 -46.84 31.67
N THR A 53 22.66 -47.17 30.41
CA THR A 53 22.68 -48.54 29.88
C THR A 53 24.09 -49.08 29.68
N MET A 54 25.15 -48.28 29.89
CA MET A 54 26.53 -48.76 29.84
C MET A 54 26.82 -49.63 31.08
N GLU A 55 27.54 -50.74 30.87
CA GLU A 55 28.02 -51.59 31.98
C GLU A 55 29.16 -50.86 32.70
N LEU A 56 28.82 -50.10 33.74
CA LEU A 56 29.75 -49.30 34.54
C LEU A 56 30.52 -50.11 35.56
N ASP A 57 30.10 -51.35 35.84
CA ASP A 57 30.69 -52.22 36.84
C ASP A 57 32.14 -52.69 36.51
N GLU A 58 32.57 -52.59 35.25
CA GLU A 58 33.94 -52.96 34.81
C GLU A 58 34.90 -51.74 34.77
N LEU A 59 34.46 -50.51 35.02
CA LEU A 59 35.29 -49.31 34.99
C LEU A 59 35.96 -49.07 36.37
N HIS A 60 37.14 -49.66 36.56
CA HIS A 60 37.93 -49.51 37.80
C HIS A 60 38.83 -48.25 37.84
N ALA A 61 38.78 -47.38 36.84
CA ALA A 61 39.51 -46.10 36.82
C ALA A 61 38.71 -45.03 36.04
N PRO A 62 38.86 -43.74 36.37
CA PRO A 62 38.23 -42.67 35.60
C PRO A 62 38.72 -42.75 34.14
N ALA A 63 37.88 -43.32 33.28
CA ALA A 63 38.17 -43.46 31.86
C ALA A 63 37.83 -42.15 31.16
N ARG A 64 38.82 -41.44 30.62
CA ARG A 64 38.60 -40.34 29.67
C ARG A 64 38.11 -40.89 28.35
N MET A 65 37.02 -40.37 27.82
CA MET A 65 36.61 -40.68 26.46
C MET A 65 37.72 -40.31 25.47
N ARG A 66 37.99 -41.19 24.51
CA ARG A 66 38.98 -40.94 23.47
C ARG A 66 38.52 -39.82 22.58
N GLU A 67 39.34 -38.78 22.38
CA GLU A 67 39.02 -37.67 21.48
C GLU A 67 38.58 -38.19 20.12
N VAL A 68 37.48 -37.59 19.59
CA VAL A 68 36.99 -37.90 18.26
C VAL A 68 38.00 -37.40 17.21
N PRO A 69 38.45 -38.23 16.24
CA PRO A 69 39.45 -37.81 15.26
C PRO A 69 38.98 -36.56 14.50
N LYS A 70 39.86 -35.55 14.41
CA LYS A 70 39.56 -34.27 13.72
C LYS A 70 38.97 -34.41 12.29
N LYS A 71 39.17 -35.55 11.62
CA LYS A 71 38.62 -35.87 10.30
C LYS A 71 37.14 -36.26 10.30
N ALA A 72 36.57 -36.55 11.46
CA ALA A 72 35.15 -36.90 11.61
C ALA A 72 34.29 -35.67 11.94
N LYS A 73 34.89 -34.47 12.11
CA LYS A 73 34.17 -33.21 12.37
C LYS A 73 33.53 -32.69 11.09
N HIS A 74 32.36 -33.21 10.78
CA HIS A 74 31.43 -32.61 9.80
C HIS A 74 30.29 -31.96 10.60
N GLY A 75 30.48 -30.72 10.99
CA GLY A 75 29.54 -29.92 11.78
C GLY A 75 30.29 -28.98 12.74
N HIS A 76 29.66 -27.89 13.11
CA HIS A 76 30.07 -27.10 14.29
C HIS A 76 29.70 -27.92 15.55
N LEU A 77 30.58 -28.84 15.93
CA LEU A 77 30.58 -29.36 17.26
C LEU A 77 31.47 -28.40 18.06
N ASP A 78 30.83 -27.45 18.76
CA ASP A 78 31.46 -26.83 19.91
C ASP A 78 31.54 -27.93 20.99
N ASP A 79 32.74 -28.55 21.08
CA ASP A 79 33.00 -29.59 22.04
C ASP A 79 32.73 -29.07 23.49
N ASP A 80 32.73 -27.73 23.64
CA ASP A 80 32.53 -27.02 24.93
C ASP A 80 31.07 -26.85 25.33
N ALA A 81 30.08 -27.04 24.46
CA ALA A 81 28.66 -26.77 24.71
C ALA A 81 27.92 -27.93 25.42
N LEU A 82 28.53 -29.11 25.55
CA LEU A 82 27.95 -30.29 26.16
C LEU A 82 28.88 -30.83 27.25
N ALA A 83 28.32 -31.11 28.40
CA ALA A 83 29.05 -31.71 29.52
C ALA A 83 28.30 -32.93 30.05
N PHE A 84 29.02 -33.96 30.50
CA PHE A 84 28.41 -35.05 31.28
C PHE A 84 29.31 -35.56 32.39
N ALA A 85 28.67 -36.04 33.43
CA ALA A 85 29.32 -36.74 34.48
C ALA A 85 28.45 -37.88 35.06
N ILE A 86 29.08 -38.92 35.58
CA ILE A 86 28.45 -40.03 36.28
C ILE A 86 28.98 -40.07 37.70
N TYR A 87 28.08 -40.03 38.65
CA TYR A 87 28.36 -40.08 40.08
C TYR A 87 27.84 -41.38 40.69
N ALA A 88 28.56 -41.87 41.70
CA ALA A 88 28.04 -42.89 42.60
C ALA A 88 26.93 -42.28 43.50
N SER A 89 26.18 -43.12 44.17
CA SER A 89 25.14 -42.70 45.10
C SER A 89 25.63 -41.83 46.26
N ASP A 90 26.93 -41.95 46.61
CA ASP A 90 27.61 -41.17 47.63
C ASP A 90 28.11 -39.79 47.16
N GLY A 91 27.96 -39.49 45.86
CA GLY A 91 28.43 -38.24 45.23
C GLY A 91 29.85 -38.30 44.68
N THR A 92 30.49 -39.47 44.70
CA THR A 92 31.83 -39.65 44.11
C THR A 92 31.70 -39.67 42.58
N MET A 93 32.50 -38.87 41.86
CA MET A 93 32.54 -38.89 40.42
C MET A 93 33.25 -40.14 39.90
N ILE A 94 32.59 -40.89 39.02
CA ILE A 94 33.08 -42.14 38.44
C ILE A 94 33.61 -41.92 37.03
N LEU A 95 32.87 -41.19 36.21
CA LEU A 95 33.19 -40.93 34.82
C LEU A 95 32.77 -39.50 34.46
N ASN A 96 33.51 -38.87 33.56
CA ASN A 96 33.20 -37.55 32.96
C ASN A 96 33.70 -37.50 31.52
N ASP A 97 33.36 -36.41 30.78
CA ASP A 97 33.84 -36.17 29.42
C ASP A 97 35.31 -35.78 29.32
N GLY A 98 35.97 -35.46 30.44
CA GLY A 98 37.36 -35.01 30.47
C GLY A 98 37.54 -33.50 30.27
N GLU A 99 36.46 -32.75 30.09
CA GLU A 99 36.40 -31.30 29.90
C GLU A 99 35.42 -30.70 30.91
N ASN A 100 34.35 -30.04 30.44
CA ASN A 100 33.37 -29.35 31.31
C ASN A 100 32.63 -30.27 32.31
N GLY A 101 32.60 -31.57 32.05
CA GLY A 101 31.99 -32.51 32.96
C GLY A 101 32.74 -32.67 34.30
N LEU A 102 34.04 -32.27 34.34
CA LEU A 102 34.82 -32.22 35.60
C LEU A 102 34.28 -31.14 36.56
N ASP A 103 33.78 -30.06 36.01
CA ASP A 103 33.37 -28.86 36.73
C ASP A 103 31.89 -28.84 37.05
N ILE A 104 31.15 -29.95 36.76
CA ILE A 104 29.76 -30.08 37.14
C ILE A 104 29.68 -30.27 38.67
N PRO A 105 29.05 -29.31 39.39
CA PRO A 105 28.90 -29.49 40.84
C PRO A 105 27.84 -30.55 41.13
N TYR A 106 28.11 -31.45 42.09
CA TYR A 106 27.13 -32.44 42.54
C TYR A 106 26.01 -31.78 43.33
N HIS A 107 24.90 -31.46 42.65
CA HIS A 107 23.70 -30.84 43.25
C HIS A 107 22.43 -31.66 42.98
N TYR A 108 22.55 -32.99 43.00
CA TYR A 108 21.40 -33.84 42.79
C TYR A 108 20.33 -33.64 43.86
N ARG A 109 19.11 -33.29 43.43
CA ARG A 109 17.91 -33.20 44.30
C ARG A 109 16.88 -34.25 43.92
N ARG A 110 16.61 -34.37 42.61
CA ARG A 110 15.64 -35.31 42.02
C ARG A 110 15.98 -35.51 40.54
N ASP A 111 15.43 -36.56 39.94
CA ASP A 111 15.50 -36.74 38.51
C ASP A 111 14.73 -35.62 37.77
N GLY A 112 15.30 -35.14 36.70
CA GLY A 112 14.73 -34.07 35.86
C GLY A 112 15.72 -32.98 35.47
N PHE A 113 15.19 -31.96 34.86
CA PHE A 113 15.98 -30.77 34.46
C PHE A 113 16.13 -29.80 35.63
N ASP A 114 17.32 -29.22 35.74
CA ASP A 114 17.66 -28.15 36.66
C ASP A 114 18.63 -27.18 35.97
N ASP A 115 18.54 -25.90 36.30
CA ASP A 115 19.44 -24.89 35.75
C ASP A 115 20.52 -24.55 36.80
N GLY A 116 21.78 -24.42 36.35
CA GLY A 116 22.91 -24.16 37.25
C GLY A 116 24.12 -23.63 36.52
N ARG A 117 25.27 -23.64 37.18
CA ARG A 117 26.54 -23.20 36.59
C ARG A 117 27.62 -24.25 36.90
N LEU A 118 28.62 -24.31 36.02
CA LEU A 118 29.86 -25.06 36.32
C LEU A 118 30.66 -24.33 37.39
N GLN A 119 31.65 -25.03 37.98
CA GLN A 119 32.46 -24.46 39.06
C GLN A 119 33.40 -23.36 38.59
N ASP A 120 33.97 -23.52 37.39
CA ASP A 120 34.97 -22.59 36.83
C ASP A 120 34.40 -21.70 35.74
N ASP A 121 33.08 -21.78 35.47
CA ASP A 121 32.41 -21.02 34.42
C ASP A 121 31.23 -20.22 35.01
N ASN A 122 31.07 -18.98 34.51
CA ASN A 122 29.95 -18.10 34.89
C ASN A 122 28.70 -18.28 34.04
N ASP A 123 28.78 -19.07 32.97
CA ASP A 123 27.70 -19.27 32.04
C ASP A 123 26.60 -20.17 32.63
N GLU A 124 25.39 -19.93 32.17
CA GLU A 124 24.23 -20.70 32.63
C GLU A 124 24.13 -21.98 31.83
N TRP A 125 23.98 -23.09 32.57
CA TRP A 125 23.87 -24.42 32.04
C TRP A 125 22.55 -25.05 32.42
N ARG A 126 21.98 -25.85 31.52
CA ARG A 126 20.81 -26.68 31.75
C ARG A 126 21.23 -28.12 31.96
N PHE A 127 21.06 -28.64 33.18
CA PHE A 127 21.43 -29.99 33.57
C PHE A 127 20.21 -30.91 33.57
N LEU A 128 20.40 -32.13 33.08
CA LEU A 128 19.46 -33.22 33.23
C LEU A 128 20.08 -34.27 34.18
N TRP A 129 19.43 -34.52 35.31
CA TRP A 129 19.80 -35.54 36.24
C TRP A 129 18.91 -36.76 36.06
N LEU A 130 19.50 -37.95 35.97
CA LEU A 130 18.81 -39.25 35.97
C LEU A 130 19.49 -40.23 36.88
N THR A 131 18.70 -41.01 37.61
CA THR A 131 19.18 -42.09 38.47
C THR A 131 19.09 -43.42 37.72
N SER A 132 20.09 -44.27 37.90
CA SER A 132 20.07 -45.64 37.36
C SER A 132 18.94 -46.48 37.99
N PRO A 133 18.39 -47.47 37.27
CA PRO A 133 17.29 -48.31 37.78
C PRO A 133 17.61 -49.03 39.10
N ASP A 134 18.89 -49.35 39.34
CA ASP A 134 19.39 -49.98 40.57
C ASP A 134 19.72 -48.98 41.69
N GLY A 135 19.62 -47.68 41.42
CA GLY A 135 19.90 -46.59 42.34
C GLY A 135 21.38 -46.36 42.66
N LYS A 136 22.30 -47.12 42.05
CA LYS A 136 23.74 -47.05 42.35
C LYS A 136 24.41 -45.83 41.73
N TYR A 137 23.94 -45.37 40.54
CA TYR A 137 24.58 -44.32 39.76
C TYR A 137 23.62 -43.19 39.47
N ARG A 138 24.16 -41.99 39.35
CA ARG A 138 23.46 -40.78 38.89
C ARG A 138 24.20 -40.20 37.71
N VAL A 139 23.50 -40.06 36.61
CA VAL A 139 24.03 -39.44 35.40
C VAL A 139 23.54 -38.00 35.33
N VAL A 140 24.44 -37.08 35.02
CA VAL A 140 24.14 -35.72 34.71
C VAL A 140 24.63 -35.41 33.30
N VAL A 141 23.79 -34.74 32.53
CA VAL A 141 24.14 -34.19 31.19
C VAL A 141 23.81 -32.73 31.23
N GLY A 142 24.81 -31.89 30.99
CA GLY A 142 24.68 -30.42 30.90
C GLY A 142 24.77 -29.94 29.48
N GLN A 143 24.09 -28.87 29.22
CA GLN A 143 24.22 -28.11 27.98
C GLN A 143 24.14 -26.62 28.28
N GLU A 144 25.03 -25.85 27.65
CA GLU A 144 25.12 -24.42 27.82
C GLU A 144 23.92 -23.70 27.21
N TRP A 145 23.37 -22.70 27.91
CA TRP A 145 22.27 -21.89 27.43
C TRP A 145 22.65 -20.95 26.27
N GLU A 146 23.89 -20.42 26.30
CA GLU A 146 24.41 -19.55 25.24
C GLU A 146 24.44 -20.29 23.91
N TYR A 147 24.93 -21.51 23.88
CA TYR A 147 24.89 -22.37 22.69
C TYR A 147 23.48 -22.58 22.12
N ARG A 148 22.47 -22.79 23.00
CA ARG A 148 21.08 -22.93 22.57
C ARG A 148 20.53 -21.63 21.92
N GLN A 149 20.90 -20.47 22.50
CA GLN A 149 20.50 -19.16 22.00
C GLN A 149 21.16 -18.85 20.67
N ASP A 150 22.45 -19.14 20.54
CA ASP A 150 23.19 -18.92 19.29
C ASP A 150 22.66 -19.79 18.16
N MET A 151 22.36 -21.05 18.42
CA MET A 151 21.69 -21.93 17.45
C MET A 151 20.31 -21.38 17.05
N ALA A 152 19.55 -20.85 17.99
CA ALA A 152 18.26 -20.22 17.69
C ALA A 152 18.44 -18.96 16.83
N LEU A 153 19.44 -18.13 17.13
CA LEU A 153 19.80 -16.95 16.35
C LEU A 153 20.21 -17.33 14.92
N ASP A 154 21.04 -18.35 14.77
CA ASP A 154 21.48 -18.83 13.45
C ASP A 154 20.32 -19.33 12.60
N VAL A 155 19.43 -20.12 13.16
CA VAL A 155 18.24 -20.63 12.47
C VAL A 155 17.33 -19.48 12.06
N VAL A 156 17.04 -18.55 12.98
CA VAL A 156 16.16 -17.42 12.70
C VAL A 156 16.80 -16.45 11.70
N SER A 157 18.09 -16.14 11.85
CA SER A 157 18.81 -15.25 10.95
C SER A 157 18.86 -15.80 9.52
N SER A 158 19.10 -17.10 9.37
CA SER A 158 19.10 -17.78 8.08
C SER A 158 17.73 -17.69 7.37
N GLN A 159 16.64 -17.76 8.13
CA GLN A 159 15.28 -17.60 7.62
C GLN A 159 14.96 -16.14 7.25
N LEU A 160 15.52 -15.16 7.96
CA LEU A 160 15.26 -13.75 7.76
C LEU A 160 16.13 -13.11 6.66
N THR A 161 17.31 -13.65 6.41
CA THR A 161 18.26 -13.13 5.39
C THR A 161 17.65 -12.99 4.00
N PRO A 162 16.85 -13.94 3.46
CA PRO A 162 16.21 -13.78 2.15
C PRO A 162 15.29 -12.57 2.06
N TRP A 163 14.66 -12.17 3.17
CA TRP A 163 13.76 -11.03 3.21
C TRP A 163 14.49 -9.68 3.10
N LEU A 164 15.76 -9.61 3.51
CA LEU A 164 16.58 -8.42 3.33
C LEU A 164 16.78 -8.07 1.84
N VAL A 165 16.74 -9.08 0.98
CA VAL A 165 16.81 -8.89 -0.48
C VAL A 165 15.40 -8.74 -1.07
N ALA A 166 14.46 -9.56 -0.61
CA ALA A 166 13.09 -9.58 -1.16
C ALA A 166 12.35 -8.26 -0.94
N LEU A 167 12.46 -7.63 0.24
CA LEU A 167 11.79 -6.37 0.54
C LEU A 167 12.20 -5.20 -0.37
N PRO A 168 13.51 -4.89 -0.56
CA PRO A 168 13.95 -3.85 -1.50
C PRO A 168 13.53 -4.14 -2.94
N VAL A 169 13.63 -5.41 -3.38
CA VAL A 169 13.21 -5.81 -4.73
C VAL A 169 11.71 -5.58 -4.92
N MET A 170 10.89 -6.00 -3.95
CA MET A 170 9.44 -5.82 -3.99
C MET A 170 9.05 -4.34 -3.97
N LEU A 171 9.75 -3.52 -3.18
CA LEU A 171 9.55 -2.07 -3.14
C LEU A 171 9.90 -1.41 -4.49
N LEU A 172 11.03 -1.80 -5.08
CA LEU A 172 11.45 -1.30 -6.39
C LEU A 172 10.40 -1.66 -7.46
N LEU A 173 9.97 -2.91 -7.47
CA LEU A 173 8.95 -3.41 -8.41
C LEU A 173 7.64 -2.64 -8.25
N LEU A 174 7.20 -2.39 -7.02
CA LEU A 174 6.03 -1.57 -6.73
C LEU A 174 6.18 -0.14 -7.26
N ILE A 175 7.34 0.50 -7.05
CA ILE A 175 7.62 1.86 -7.54
C ILE A 175 7.57 1.91 -9.08
N VAL A 176 8.14 0.91 -9.75
CA VAL A 176 8.11 0.79 -11.22
C VAL A 176 6.68 0.60 -11.69
N LEU A 177 5.94 -0.33 -11.10
CA LEU A 177 4.55 -0.63 -11.45
C LEU A 177 3.65 0.60 -11.28
N LEU A 178 3.67 1.25 -10.11
CA LEU A 178 2.91 2.48 -9.86
C LEU A 178 3.29 3.60 -10.82
N SER A 179 4.57 3.71 -11.19
CA SER A 179 5.03 4.73 -12.13
C SER A 179 4.47 4.49 -13.52
N ARG A 180 4.35 3.23 -13.93
CA ARG A 180 3.81 2.81 -15.23
C ARG A 180 2.30 3.01 -15.27
N GLU A 181 1.58 2.55 -14.26
CA GLU A 181 0.11 2.65 -14.20
C GLU A 181 -0.39 4.09 -14.03
N LEU A 182 0.36 4.96 -13.35
CA LEU A 182 -0.01 6.38 -13.22
C LEU A 182 0.45 7.26 -14.38
N LYS A 183 1.25 6.76 -15.32
CA LYS A 183 1.74 7.50 -16.48
C LYS A 183 0.60 8.00 -17.39
N PRO A 184 -0.43 7.19 -17.73
CA PRO A 184 -1.58 7.64 -18.54
C PRO A 184 -2.33 8.81 -17.90
N LEU A 185 -2.53 8.77 -16.58
CA LEU A 185 -3.19 9.86 -15.83
C LEU A 185 -2.40 11.16 -15.90
N LYS A 186 -1.09 11.10 -15.76
CA LYS A 186 -0.21 12.26 -15.90
C LYS A 186 -0.28 12.84 -17.33
N LYS A 187 -0.27 11.98 -18.33
CA LYS A 187 -0.40 12.37 -19.74
C LYS A 187 -1.75 13.05 -20.00
N LEU A 188 -2.83 12.46 -19.49
CA LEU A 188 -4.18 13.02 -19.59
C LEU A 188 -4.27 14.43 -18.96
N ALA A 189 -3.74 14.57 -17.73
CA ALA A 189 -3.70 15.87 -17.06
C ALA A 189 -2.88 16.92 -17.83
N GLN A 190 -1.79 16.53 -18.48
CA GLN A 190 -1.00 17.42 -19.34
C GLN A 190 -1.77 17.81 -20.60
N THR A 191 -2.42 16.87 -21.26
CA THR A 191 -3.26 17.14 -22.43
C THR A 191 -4.38 18.12 -22.08
N LEU A 192 -5.03 17.92 -20.92
CA LEU A 192 -6.10 18.80 -20.46
C LEU A 192 -5.60 20.22 -20.16
N ARG A 193 -4.41 20.34 -19.53
CA ARG A 193 -3.79 21.66 -19.25
C ARG A 193 -3.31 22.41 -20.47
N ALA A 194 -2.86 21.69 -21.50
CA ALA A 194 -2.36 22.27 -22.75
C ALA A 194 -3.49 22.61 -23.71
N ARG A 195 -4.74 22.29 -23.38
CA ARG A 195 -5.90 22.50 -24.23
C ARG A 195 -6.29 23.95 -24.24
N SER A 196 -6.64 24.45 -25.46
CA SER A 196 -7.22 25.78 -25.60
C SER A 196 -8.58 25.86 -24.88
N PRO A 197 -8.97 27.02 -24.29
CA PRO A 197 -10.28 27.19 -23.65
C PRO A 197 -11.46 26.85 -24.58
N ASP A 198 -11.31 27.06 -25.90
CA ASP A 198 -12.35 26.81 -26.90
C ASP A 198 -12.33 25.37 -27.46
N ALA A 199 -11.39 24.54 -27.05
CA ALA A 199 -11.27 23.18 -27.56
C ALA A 199 -12.27 22.26 -26.83
N THR A 200 -13.26 21.80 -27.56
CA THR A 200 -14.35 20.93 -27.08
C THR A 200 -14.28 19.51 -27.65
N ASP A 201 -13.20 19.16 -28.38
CA ASP A 201 -13.03 17.82 -28.93
C ASP A 201 -13.00 16.74 -27.82
N ALA A 202 -13.49 15.54 -28.16
CA ALA A 202 -13.49 14.44 -27.19
C ALA A 202 -12.08 14.03 -26.80
N LEU A 203 -11.89 13.68 -25.50
CA LEU A 203 -10.67 13.11 -24.98
C LEU A 203 -10.55 11.64 -25.39
N PRO A 204 -9.34 11.16 -25.77
CA PRO A 204 -9.15 9.78 -26.14
C PRO A 204 -9.33 8.86 -24.92
N THR A 205 -10.17 7.83 -25.06
CA THR A 205 -10.44 6.84 -24.01
C THR A 205 -9.55 5.60 -24.10
N GLN A 206 -8.74 5.47 -25.17
CA GLN A 206 -7.85 4.34 -25.38
C GLN A 206 -6.62 4.39 -24.47
N GLY A 207 -6.29 3.24 -23.87
CA GLY A 207 -5.11 3.11 -23.01
C GLY A 207 -5.24 3.73 -21.61
N VAL A 208 -6.48 4.00 -21.18
CA VAL A 208 -6.77 4.52 -19.84
C VAL A 208 -7.32 3.39 -18.96
N PRO A 209 -6.90 3.31 -17.68
CA PRO A 209 -7.44 2.33 -16.72
C PRO A 209 -8.98 2.38 -16.65
N ALA A 210 -9.60 1.23 -16.42
CA ALA A 210 -11.06 1.10 -16.38
C ALA A 210 -11.70 2.02 -15.32
N GLU A 211 -11.02 2.24 -14.22
CA GLU A 211 -11.45 3.08 -13.10
C GLU A 211 -11.56 4.57 -13.45
N VAL A 212 -10.87 5.00 -14.50
CA VAL A 212 -10.84 6.40 -14.94
C VAL A 212 -11.80 6.65 -16.12
N ARG A 213 -12.24 5.60 -16.83
CA ARG A 213 -13.17 5.73 -17.97
C ARG A 213 -14.44 6.51 -17.64
N PRO A 214 -15.16 6.23 -16.51
CA PRO A 214 -16.39 6.97 -16.19
C PRO A 214 -16.16 8.48 -16.05
N LEU A 215 -14.99 8.88 -15.53
CA LEU A 215 -14.61 10.27 -15.43
C LEU A 215 -14.40 10.90 -16.82
N LEU A 216 -13.73 10.19 -17.73
CA LEU A 216 -13.51 10.65 -19.10
C LEU A 216 -14.82 10.77 -19.88
N ASP A 217 -15.72 9.81 -19.73
CA ASP A 217 -17.04 9.83 -20.37
C ASP A 217 -17.85 11.04 -19.88
N SER A 218 -17.83 11.31 -18.57
CA SER A 218 -18.48 12.49 -17.99
C SER A 218 -17.89 13.81 -18.53
N LEU A 219 -16.54 13.87 -18.65
CA LEU A 219 -15.87 15.04 -19.24
C LEU A 219 -16.21 15.22 -20.74
N ASN A 220 -16.21 14.14 -21.50
CA ASN A 220 -16.57 14.17 -22.91
C ASN A 220 -18.02 14.62 -23.11
N HIS A 221 -18.93 14.17 -22.26
CA HIS A 221 -20.32 14.61 -22.26
C HIS A 221 -20.43 16.12 -21.94
N LEU A 222 -19.66 16.60 -20.96
CA LEU A 222 -19.61 18.04 -20.67
C LEU A 222 -19.08 18.84 -21.85
N PHE A 223 -18.02 18.41 -22.52
CA PHE A 223 -17.49 19.08 -23.71
C PHE A 223 -18.50 19.11 -24.86
N ALA A 224 -19.20 18.00 -25.09
CA ALA A 224 -20.24 17.94 -26.10
C ALA A 224 -21.35 18.99 -25.82
N ARG A 225 -21.85 19.09 -24.60
CA ARG A 225 -22.85 20.10 -24.19
C ARG A 225 -22.30 21.51 -24.34
N THR A 226 -21.05 21.74 -23.96
CA THR A 226 -20.42 23.08 -24.15
C THR A 226 -20.29 23.44 -25.59
N GLN A 227 -19.93 22.50 -26.47
CA GLN A 227 -19.86 22.71 -27.91
C GLN A 227 -21.21 23.07 -28.51
N GLU A 228 -22.26 22.37 -28.10
CA GLU A 228 -23.63 22.68 -28.57
C GLU A 228 -24.06 24.07 -28.11
N MET A 229 -23.76 24.46 -26.90
CA MET A 229 -24.07 25.78 -26.37
C MET A 229 -23.33 26.90 -27.15
N MET A 230 -22.02 26.73 -27.37
CA MET A 230 -21.21 27.68 -28.12
C MET A 230 -21.69 27.79 -29.59
N THR A 231 -22.11 26.70 -30.19
CA THR A 231 -22.64 26.70 -31.55
C THR A 231 -23.97 27.43 -31.63
N ARG A 232 -24.86 27.24 -30.64
CA ARG A 232 -26.13 27.96 -30.52
C ARG A 232 -25.88 29.47 -30.33
N GLU A 233 -24.97 29.84 -29.44
CA GLU A 233 -24.62 31.24 -29.17
C GLU A 233 -24.06 31.95 -30.42
N ARG A 234 -23.14 31.27 -31.14
CA ARG A 234 -22.60 31.84 -32.40
C ARG A 234 -23.68 32.05 -33.46
N ARG A 235 -24.61 31.08 -33.64
CA ARG A 235 -25.73 31.20 -34.54
C ARG A 235 -26.63 32.37 -34.11
N PHE A 236 -27.04 32.42 -32.86
CA PHE A 236 -27.87 33.51 -32.34
C PHE A 236 -27.24 34.87 -32.59
N THR A 237 -25.94 35.03 -32.27
CA THR A 237 -25.23 36.31 -32.48
C THR A 237 -25.16 36.69 -33.97
N SER A 238 -24.91 35.71 -34.87
CA SER A 238 -24.90 35.92 -36.32
C SER A 238 -26.27 36.32 -36.85
N ASP A 239 -27.30 35.57 -36.44
CA ASP A 239 -28.68 35.82 -36.91
C ASP A 239 -29.19 37.17 -36.40
N ALA A 240 -28.95 37.49 -35.12
CA ALA A 240 -29.28 38.78 -34.53
C ALA A 240 -28.58 39.94 -35.27
N ALA A 241 -27.29 39.78 -35.59
CA ALA A 241 -26.56 40.82 -36.38
C ALA A 241 -27.13 40.99 -37.77
N HIS A 242 -27.56 39.91 -38.44
CA HIS A 242 -28.19 40.02 -39.77
C HIS A 242 -29.57 40.68 -39.69
N GLU A 243 -30.41 40.29 -38.75
CA GLU A 243 -31.76 40.86 -38.59
C GLU A 243 -31.75 42.30 -38.12
N LEU A 244 -30.74 42.75 -37.40
CA LEU A 244 -30.58 44.16 -37.01
C LEU A 244 -30.02 45.06 -38.15
N ARG A 245 -29.25 44.52 -39.08
CA ARG A 245 -28.63 45.29 -40.16
C ARG A 245 -29.67 45.89 -41.10
N SER A 246 -30.73 45.15 -41.42
CA SER A 246 -31.78 45.59 -42.29
C SER A 246 -32.55 46.84 -41.79
N PRO A 247 -33.12 46.83 -40.57
CA PRO A 247 -33.81 47.97 -40.02
C PRO A 247 -32.87 49.18 -39.81
N LEU A 248 -31.62 48.97 -39.43
CA LEU A 248 -30.63 50.02 -39.26
C LEU A 248 -30.34 50.71 -40.66
N ALA A 249 -30.21 49.90 -41.72
CA ALA A 249 -30.00 50.41 -43.04
C ALA A 249 -31.22 51.23 -43.53
N ALA A 250 -32.45 50.74 -43.27
CA ALA A 250 -33.68 51.48 -43.58
C ALA A 250 -33.79 52.81 -42.82
N LEU A 251 -33.47 52.80 -41.51
CA LEU A 251 -33.43 54.03 -40.71
C LEU A 251 -32.41 55.04 -41.21
N LYS A 252 -31.23 54.57 -41.62
CA LYS A 252 -30.23 55.45 -42.26
C LYS A 252 -30.77 56.15 -43.55
N VAL A 253 -31.39 55.35 -44.40
CA VAL A 253 -32.00 55.93 -45.65
C VAL A 253 -33.07 56.97 -45.32
N GLN A 254 -33.96 56.72 -44.35
CA GLN A 254 -34.97 57.69 -43.93
C GLN A 254 -34.33 58.92 -43.29
N THR A 255 -33.23 58.81 -42.55
CA THR A 255 -32.49 59.95 -42.02
C THR A 255 -31.90 60.82 -43.18
N ASP A 256 -31.29 60.15 -44.20
CA ASP A 256 -30.71 60.83 -45.33
C ASP A 256 -31.79 61.57 -46.16
N VAL A 257 -32.96 60.91 -46.32
CA VAL A 257 -34.11 61.53 -46.96
C VAL A 257 -34.64 62.80 -46.24
N ALA A 258 -34.78 62.67 -44.88
CA ALA A 258 -35.21 63.79 -44.04
C ALA A 258 -34.23 64.98 -44.10
N GLN A 259 -32.91 64.70 -44.17
CA GLN A 259 -31.89 65.73 -44.35
C GLN A 259 -31.92 66.45 -45.74
N LEU A 260 -32.16 65.65 -46.74
CA LEU A 260 -32.23 66.20 -48.15
C LEU A 260 -33.53 66.91 -48.45
N SER A 261 -34.59 66.71 -47.69
CA SER A 261 -35.91 67.27 -47.84
C SER A 261 -36.15 68.53 -47.00
N GLN A 262 -35.10 69.31 -46.64
CA GLN A 262 -35.22 70.48 -45.75
C GLN A 262 -36.06 71.61 -46.44
N ASP A 263 -36.07 71.66 -47.72
CA ASP A 263 -36.86 72.69 -48.56
C ASP A 263 -38.27 72.22 -48.90
N ASP A 264 -38.64 70.93 -48.53
CA ASP A 264 -39.97 70.37 -48.72
C ASP A 264 -40.54 69.83 -47.36
N PRO A 265 -41.34 70.64 -46.66
CA PRO A 265 -41.86 70.29 -45.35
C PRO A 265 -42.71 69.03 -45.32
N GLN A 266 -43.44 68.74 -46.43
CA GLN A 266 -44.29 67.53 -46.51
C GLN A 266 -43.45 66.26 -46.66
N ALA A 267 -42.45 66.34 -47.54
CA ALA A 267 -41.52 65.23 -47.71
C ALA A 267 -40.71 64.97 -46.42
N GLN A 268 -40.25 65.98 -45.69
CA GLN A 268 -39.56 65.91 -44.47
C GLN A 268 -40.41 65.30 -43.35
N GLU A 269 -41.70 65.77 -43.19
CA GLU A 269 -42.61 65.19 -42.19
C GLU A 269 -42.90 63.71 -42.42
N LYS A 270 -43.09 63.34 -43.71
CA LYS A 270 -43.26 61.93 -44.10
C LYS A 270 -42.03 61.08 -43.77
N ALA A 271 -40.82 61.57 -44.03
CA ALA A 271 -39.56 60.86 -43.71
C ALA A 271 -39.38 60.69 -42.19
N LEU A 272 -39.67 61.71 -41.40
CA LEU A 272 -39.63 61.64 -39.93
C LEU A 272 -40.68 60.65 -39.35
N THR A 273 -41.90 60.65 -39.94
CA THR A 273 -42.95 59.69 -39.56
C THR A 273 -42.50 58.22 -39.84
N GLN A 274 -41.88 57.98 -40.99
CA GLN A 274 -41.33 56.69 -41.35
C GLN A 274 -40.15 56.31 -40.51
N LEU A 275 -39.33 57.27 -40.11
CA LEU A 275 -38.20 57.08 -39.20
C LEU A 275 -38.71 56.58 -37.77
N HIS A 276 -39.72 57.26 -37.21
CA HIS A 276 -40.34 56.84 -35.99
C HIS A 276 -40.91 55.43 -36.06
N ALA A 277 -41.68 55.13 -37.09
CA ALA A 277 -42.22 53.77 -37.30
C ALA A 277 -41.12 52.72 -37.51
N GLY A 278 -39.96 53.08 -38.05
CA GLY A 278 -38.79 52.27 -38.21
C GLY A 278 -38.10 51.95 -36.83
N ILE A 279 -37.99 53.00 -36.03
CA ILE A 279 -37.43 52.85 -34.65
C ILE A 279 -38.31 51.88 -33.82
N ASP A 280 -39.64 52.06 -33.88
CA ASP A 280 -40.57 51.16 -33.13
C ASP A 280 -40.48 49.72 -33.64
N ARG A 281 -40.28 49.47 -34.93
CA ARG A 281 -40.04 48.11 -35.45
C ARG A 281 -38.70 47.52 -34.93
N ALA A 282 -37.64 48.35 -35.02
CA ALA A 282 -36.34 47.91 -34.55
C ALA A 282 -36.33 47.61 -33.05
N SER A 283 -37.00 48.43 -32.22
CA SER A 283 -37.16 48.20 -30.77
C SER A 283 -37.89 46.87 -30.48
N ARG A 284 -39.01 46.62 -31.14
CA ARG A 284 -39.73 45.35 -31.00
C ARG A 284 -38.89 44.16 -31.42
N LEU A 285 -38.07 44.26 -32.44
CA LEU A 285 -37.16 43.18 -32.85
C LEU A 285 -36.11 42.88 -31.76
N VAL A 286 -35.54 43.94 -31.16
CA VAL A 286 -34.59 43.77 -30.02
C VAL A 286 -35.28 43.07 -28.87
N ASP A 287 -36.51 43.48 -28.50
CA ASP A 287 -37.28 42.85 -27.42
C ASP A 287 -37.58 41.37 -27.72
N GLN A 288 -37.90 41.04 -28.98
CA GLN A 288 -38.10 39.67 -29.40
C GLN A 288 -36.80 38.82 -29.30
N LEU A 289 -35.65 39.39 -29.76
CA LEU A 289 -34.36 38.74 -29.65
C LEU A 289 -33.93 38.51 -28.19
N LEU A 290 -34.16 39.50 -27.32
CA LEU A 290 -33.88 39.35 -25.87
C LEU A 290 -34.77 38.31 -25.22
N THR A 291 -36.05 38.24 -25.61
CA THR A 291 -36.98 37.24 -25.11
C THR A 291 -36.55 35.82 -25.54
N LEU A 292 -36.17 35.66 -26.82
CA LEU A 292 -35.67 34.42 -27.37
C LEU A 292 -34.40 33.96 -26.64
N SER A 293 -33.43 34.88 -26.44
CA SER A 293 -32.20 34.62 -25.68
C SER A 293 -32.46 34.14 -24.22
N ARG A 294 -33.48 34.74 -23.58
CA ARG A 294 -33.89 34.31 -22.22
C ARG A 294 -34.51 32.91 -22.24
N LEU A 295 -35.37 32.62 -23.22
CA LEU A 295 -35.98 31.29 -23.36
C LEU A 295 -34.95 30.21 -23.67
N ASP A 296 -33.98 30.48 -24.54
CA ASP A 296 -32.89 29.55 -24.86
C ASP A 296 -31.93 29.31 -23.68
N SER A 297 -31.85 30.23 -22.71
CA SER A 297 -31.07 30.07 -21.50
C SER A 297 -31.76 29.27 -20.41
N LEU A 298 -33.08 29.04 -20.54
CA LEU A 298 -33.83 28.19 -19.59
C LEU A 298 -33.70 26.73 -20.01
N ASP A 299 -32.70 26.04 -19.43
CA ASP A 299 -32.43 24.59 -19.62
C ASP A 299 -33.57 23.70 -19.05
N SER A 300 -34.40 24.22 -18.19
CA SER A 300 -35.63 23.59 -17.67
C SER A 300 -36.68 24.67 -17.38
N LEU A 301 -37.87 24.46 -17.82
CA LEU A 301 -39.01 25.24 -17.33
C LEU A 301 -39.26 24.80 -15.89
N ASP A 302 -38.72 25.53 -14.91
CA ASP A 302 -39.16 25.39 -13.51
C ASP A 302 -40.64 25.76 -13.42
N GLY A 303 -41.46 24.79 -13.01
CA GLY A 303 -42.89 25.03 -12.81
C GLY A 303 -43.79 24.61 -13.98
N VAL A 304 -43.43 23.58 -14.76
CA VAL A 304 -44.33 23.00 -15.76
C VAL A 304 -45.53 22.37 -15.05
N GLU A 305 -46.68 23.06 -15.00
CA GLU A 305 -47.95 22.49 -14.62
C GLU A 305 -48.62 21.81 -15.83
N GLN A 306 -49.11 20.58 -15.60
CA GLN A 306 -49.98 19.93 -16.61
C GLN A 306 -51.33 20.62 -16.63
N ILE A 307 -51.57 21.47 -17.60
CA ILE A 307 -52.85 22.09 -17.81
C ILE A 307 -53.62 21.24 -18.82
N ALA A 308 -54.83 20.81 -18.46
CA ALA A 308 -55.69 20.11 -19.37
C ALA A 308 -56.10 21.08 -20.51
N MET A 309 -55.85 20.67 -21.77
CA MET A 309 -56.11 21.51 -22.93
C MET A 309 -57.60 21.97 -23.08
N ALA A 310 -58.52 21.27 -22.41
CA ALA A 310 -59.95 21.62 -22.30
C ALA A 310 -60.18 22.90 -21.45
N ASP A 311 -59.30 23.21 -20.50
CA ASP A 311 -59.46 24.39 -19.63
C ASP A 311 -58.92 25.68 -20.26
N LEU A 312 -58.15 25.56 -21.36
CA LEU A 312 -57.65 26.69 -22.14
C LEU A 312 -58.61 27.17 -23.25
N LEU A 313 -59.67 26.43 -23.54
CA LEU A 313 -60.61 26.69 -24.59
C LEU A 313 -61.99 27.21 -24.09
N GLN A 314 -62.11 27.49 -22.78
CA GLN A 314 -63.26 28.21 -22.17
C GLN A 314 -62.91 29.70 -22.00
#